data_51e92e6cc7ead9bba33631a717650bcc
#
_entry.id   51e92e6cc7ead9bba33631a717650bcc
#
_cell.length_a   1.000
_cell.length_b   1.000
_cell.length_c   1.000
_cell.angle_alpha   90.00
_cell.angle_beta   90.00
_cell.angle_gamma   90.00
#
_symmetry.space_group_name_H-M   'P 1'
#
loop_
_entity.id
_entity.type
_entity.pdbx_description
1 polymer ?
#
loop_
_entity_poly.entity_id
_entity_poly.type
_entity_poly.pdbx_seq_one_letter_code
_entity_poly.pdbx_strand_id
1 'polypeptide(L)'
;MLTILVYEPDWRLGSARIFACGSAAGSCLLAPDSETLREVLKLAPIIASSRAADTINQLRRKDVVSEHRWIDLETTEKLILAGREFKDPATALVNRGLKPLADPEEGLQALNHNVETIAHWVNVVTPLIKQLNLAEVSRVETSTTTAIADLEWYGLPFDRTRWDAMLERHRHARSDALQVLGSNGILLDEALLNDPTKFQAALHKSGLKVPNSQRDTLKALPEPLGPAFDQLLVSQQTLKAYSGNFLSYDRGDGRLRSRFEQIGASTGRLSSHSPNLQSISAEDEARNAFQTESGRVLIVADYAGCELRILAELSGDETFQDAFRQGEDLHARVASKIWRKDVSKSINPQLREQAKAISFGLMYGMGPQGLARRLGLTKPQAQALMNDYFNQFPKVRGFLEAQSQRALREGYATSVSGRTLHVDPSDSKSSRIARNMPIQGSSADITKLALSRIRHELRQAGLDAHLAHTVHDEILVEGRSEDAQVLSTLVKQSMERAGSQWIHGVPMKADVSVGDVWAK
;
A
#
# COMPACT_ATOMS: atom_id res chain seq x y z
N MET A 1 -13.66 -23.66 -16.50
CA MET A 1 -12.54 -22.77 -16.15
C MET A 1 -11.44 -22.99 -17.16
N LEU A 2 -10.82 -21.93 -17.64
CA LEU A 2 -9.70 -21.96 -18.57
C LEU A 2 -8.42 -21.57 -17.84
N THR A 3 -7.34 -22.30 -18.09
CA THR A 3 -6.01 -21.99 -17.55
C THR A 3 -5.17 -21.35 -18.64
N ILE A 4 -4.56 -20.22 -18.38
CA ILE A 4 -3.67 -19.54 -19.32
C ILE A 4 -2.28 -19.44 -18.70
N LEU A 5 -1.28 -19.79 -19.50
CA LEU A 5 0.13 -19.63 -19.16
C LEU A 5 0.79 -18.69 -20.16
N VAL A 6 1.57 -17.75 -19.66
CA VAL A 6 2.32 -16.80 -20.47
C VAL A 6 3.78 -17.22 -20.53
N TYR A 7 4.35 -17.24 -21.72
CA TYR A 7 5.74 -17.61 -21.95
C TYR A 7 6.73 -16.56 -21.40
N GLU A 8 6.47 -15.28 -21.64
CA GLU A 8 7.33 -14.19 -21.18
C GLU A 8 6.96 -13.79 -19.75
N PRO A 9 7.84 -13.92 -18.77
CA PRO A 9 7.51 -13.65 -17.36
C PRO A 9 7.38 -12.15 -17.04
N ASP A 10 8.06 -11.26 -17.76
CA ASP A 10 7.95 -9.82 -17.57
C ASP A 10 7.44 -9.11 -18.83
N TRP A 11 6.15 -8.82 -18.83
CA TRP A 11 5.47 -8.14 -19.93
C TRP A 11 6.04 -6.74 -20.22
N ARG A 12 6.72 -6.09 -19.26
CA ARG A 12 7.30 -4.76 -19.42
C ARG A 12 8.55 -4.77 -20.27
N LEU A 13 9.28 -5.87 -20.28
CA LEU A 13 10.52 -6.03 -21.03
C LEU A 13 10.30 -6.57 -22.45
N GLY A 14 9.18 -7.22 -22.67
CA GLY A 14 8.85 -7.83 -23.97
C GLY A 14 7.39 -8.20 -24.09
N SER A 15 6.99 -8.73 -25.23
CA SER A 15 5.67 -9.31 -25.46
C SER A 15 5.78 -10.83 -25.45
N ALA A 16 4.76 -11.51 -24.89
CA ALA A 16 4.68 -12.96 -24.95
C ALA A 16 4.72 -13.47 -26.41
N ARG A 17 5.51 -14.50 -26.62
CA ARG A 17 5.63 -15.14 -27.95
C ARG A 17 4.53 -16.16 -28.17
N ILE A 18 4.16 -16.91 -27.13
CA ILE A 18 3.18 -18.00 -27.16
C ILE A 18 2.31 -17.92 -25.91
N PHE A 19 1.03 -18.26 -26.07
CA PHE A 19 0.13 -18.55 -24.97
C PHE A 19 -0.26 -20.03 -25.03
N ALA A 20 -0.16 -20.70 -23.89
CA ALA A 20 -0.70 -22.02 -23.71
C ALA A 20 -1.99 -21.93 -22.89
N CYS A 21 -3.07 -22.49 -23.40
CA CYS A 21 -4.39 -22.45 -22.77
C CYS A 21 -4.87 -23.86 -22.53
N GLY A 22 -5.54 -24.10 -21.39
CA GLY A 22 -6.04 -25.41 -21.07
C GLY A 22 -7.31 -25.41 -20.24
N SER A 23 -7.97 -26.53 -20.15
CA SER A 23 -9.14 -26.73 -19.29
C SER A 23 -8.74 -27.22 -17.90
N ALA A 24 -9.70 -27.23 -16.96
CA ALA A 24 -9.51 -27.85 -15.64
C ALA A 24 -9.22 -29.36 -15.71
N ALA A 25 -9.44 -29.99 -16.85
CA ALA A 25 -9.10 -31.38 -17.12
C ALA A 25 -7.68 -31.58 -17.67
N GLY A 26 -6.89 -30.50 -17.81
CA GLY A 26 -5.49 -30.60 -18.21
C GLY A 26 -5.22 -30.61 -19.72
N SER A 27 -6.23 -30.40 -20.58
CA SER A 27 -5.99 -30.29 -22.03
C SER A 27 -5.31 -28.97 -22.40
N CYS A 28 -4.30 -29.02 -23.25
CA CYS A 28 -3.57 -27.82 -23.69
C CYS A 28 -3.93 -27.47 -25.15
N LEU A 29 -4.10 -26.19 -25.42
CA LEU A 29 -4.25 -25.61 -26.73
C LEU A 29 -3.24 -24.46 -26.87
N LEU A 30 -2.47 -24.45 -27.93
CA LEU A 30 -1.60 -23.31 -28.26
C LEU A 30 -2.41 -22.24 -29.00
N ALA A 31 -2.26 -21.00 -28.58
CA ALA A 31 -2.88 -19.85 -29.22
C ALA A 31 -1.77 -18.88 -29.71
N PRO A 32 -1.25 -19.10 -30.93
CA PRO A 32 -0.10 -18.37 -31.43
C PRO A 32 -0.42 -16.94 -31.85
N ASP A 33 -1.69 -16.62 -32.08
CA ASP A 33 -2.15 -15.33 -32.55
C ASP A 33 -3.31 -14.77 -31.72
N SER A 34 -3.57 -13.48 -31.91
CA SER A 34 -4.60 -12.74 -31.17
C SER A 34 -6.03 -13.21 -31.47
N GLU A 35 -6.30 -13.71 -32.68
CA GLU A 35 -7.63 -14.19 -33.08
C GLU A 35 -7.97 -15.47 -32.34
N THR A 36 -7.06 -16.46 -32.38
CA THR A 36 -7.19 -17.71 -31.63
C THR A 36 -7.35 -17.43 -30.13
N LEU A 37 -6.59 -16.50 -29.56
CA LEU A 37 -6.73 -16.10 -28.15
C LEU A 37 -8.12 -15.56 -27.84
N ARG A 38 -8.68 -14.68 -28.66
CA ARG A 38 -10.03 -14.12 -28.46
C ARG A 38 -11.09 -15.20 -28.50
N GLU A 39 -11.01 -16.13 -29.45
CA GLU A 39 -11.97 -17.23 -29.54
C GLU A 39 -11.90 -18.18 -28.34
N VAL A 40 -10.70 -18.54 -27.91
CA VAL A 40 -10.51 -19.39 -26.72
C VAL A 40 -11.01 -18.69 -25.45
N LEU A 41 -10.74 -17.40 -25.28
CA LEU A 41 -11.19 -16.63 -24.12
C LEU A 41 -12.71 -16.52 -24.06
N LYS A 42 -13.42 -16.40 -25.18
CA LYS A 42 -14.90 -16.37 -25.21
C LYS A 42 -15.54 -17.60 -24.55
N LEU A 43 -14.86 -18.72 -24.52
CA LEU A 43 -15.35 -19.96 -23.94
C LEU A 43 -15.16 -20.05 -22.42
N ALA A 44 -14.44 -19.12 -21.81
CA ALA A 44 -14.00 -19.21 -20.43
C ALA A 44 -14.77 -18.25 -19.50
N PRO A 45 -15.60 -18.73 -18.57
CA PRO A 45 -16.23 -17.86 -17.56
C PRO A 45 -15.22 -17.38 -16.49
N ILE A 46 -14.19 -18.18 -16.21
CA ILE A 46 -13.16 -17.91 -15.20
C ILE A 46 -11.81 -18.39 -15.75
N ILE A 47 -10.78 -17.56 -15.57
CA ILE A 47 -9.42 -17.87 -15.99
C ILE A 47 -8.52 -17.97 -14.75
N ALA A 48 -7.59 -18.91 -14.76
CA ALA A 48 -6.57 -19.04 -13.72
C ALA A 48 -5.17 -18.87 -14.31
N SER A 49 -4.29 -18.22 -13.58
CA SER A 49 -2.88 -18.08 -13.92
C SER A 49 -2.04 -18.05 -12.64
N SER A 50 -0.75 -18.37 -12.73
CA SER A 50 0.17 -18.23 -11.59
C SER A 50 0.17 -16.80 -11.08
N ARG A 51 0.36 -15.82 -11.98
CA ARG A 51 0.28 -14.39 -11.74
C ARG A 51 -0.61 -13.70 -12.79
N ALA A 52 -1.86 -13.51 -12.43
CA ALA A 52 -2.88 -13.12 -13.39
C ALA A 52 -2.70 -11.69 -13.94
N ALA A 53 -2.19 -10.74 -13.14
CA ALA A 53 -1.93 -9.38 -13.60
C ALA A 53 -0.92 -9.34 -14.77
N ASP A 54 0.15 -10.13 -14.69
CA ASP A 54 1.13 -10.25 -15.77
C ASP A 54 0.49 -10.83 -17.03
N THR A 55 -0.29 -11.90 -16.88
CA THR A 55 -0.99 -12.54 -18.00
C THR A 55 -1.96 -11.57 -18.68
N ILE A 56 -2.74 -10.80 -17.92
CA ILE A 56 -3.64 -9.78 -18.46
C ILE A 56 -2.86 -8.74 -19.27
N ASN A 57 -1.72 -8.29 -18.78
CA ASN A 57 -0.91 -7.28 -19.45
C ASN A 57 -0.18 -7.81 -20.68
N GLN A 58 0.18 -9.10 -20.70
CA GLN A 58 0.65 -9.77 -21.92
C GLN A 58 -0.45 -9.88 -22.99
N LEU A 59 -1.68 -10.21 -22.60
CA LEU A 59 -2.83 -10.21 -23.51
C LEU A 59 -3.04 -8.82 -24.14
N ARG A 60 -2.96 -7.75 -23.36
CA ARG A 60 -3.05 -6.36 -23.84
C ARG A 60 -2.00 -6.03 -24.89
N ARG A 61 -0.76 -6.52 -24.74
CA ARG A 61 0.30 -6.35 -25.76
C ARG A 61 0.00 -7.06 -27.09
N LYS A 62 -0.93 -8.01 -27.06
CA LYS A 62 -1.46 -8.70 -28.25
C LYS A 62 -2.81 -8.11 -28.71
N ASP A 63 -3.18 -6.91 -28.25
CA ASP A 63 -4.47 -6.26 -28.52
C ASP A 63 -5.67 -7.12 -28.11
N VAL A 64 -5.48 -7.95 -27.07
CA VAL A 64 -6.54 -8.80 -26.51
C VAL A 64 -6.94 -8.24 -25.15
N VAL A 65 -8.15 -7.67 -25.06
CA VAL A 65 -8.73 -7.20 -23.81
C VAL A 65 -9.49 -8.33 -23.13
N SER A 66 -9.23 -8.55 -21.84
CA SER A 66 -9.88 -9.58 -21.05
C SER A 66 -10.64 -8.97 -19.87
N GLU A 67 -11.97 -9.15 -19.85
CA GLU A 67 -12.86 -8.73 -18.76
C GLU A 67 -13.32 -9.94 -17.90
N HIS A 68 -12.63 -11.04 -17.99
CA HIS A 68 -12.94 -12.28 -17.28
C HIS A 68 -12.65 -12.16 -15.78
N ARG A 69 -13.24 -13.06 -15.02
CA ARG A 69 -12.84 -13.30 -13.62
C ARG A 69 -11.52 -14.07 -13.61
N TRP A 70 -10.53 -13.53 -12.92
CA TRP A 70 -9.20 -14.10 -12.84
C TRP A 70 -8.92 -14.69 -11.47
N ILE A 71 -8.44 -15.93 -11.43
CA ILE A 71 -7.86 -16.54 -10.23
C ILE A 71 -6.34 -16.38 -10.34
N ASP A 72 -5.79 -15.57 -9.47
CA ASP A 72 -4.35 -15.45 -9.26
C ASP A 72 -3.92 -16.46 -8.21
N LEU A 73 -3.13 -17.46 -8.61
CA LEU A 73 -2.81 -18.58 -7.74
C LEU A 73 -1.77 -18.24 -6.69
N GLU A 74 -0.82 -17.35 -6.98
CA GLU A 74 0.13 -16.85 -5.98
C GLU A 74 -0.58 -16.06 -4.89
N THR A 75 -1.50 -15.17 -5.27
CA THR A 75 -2.34 -14.44 -4.33
C THR A 75 -3.22 -15.38 -3.51
N THR A 76 -3.77 -16.42 -4.14
CA THR A 76 -4.58 -17.44 -3.45
C THR A 76 -3.76 -18.22 -2.41
N GLU A 77 -2.53 -18.61 -2.74
CA GLU A 77 -1.63 -19.26 -1.79
C GLU A 77 -1.25 -18.35 -0.62
N LYS A 78 -0.89 -17.11 -0.90
CA LYS A 78 -0.60 -16.11 0.16
C LYS A 78 -1.79 -15.93 1.11
N LEU A 79 -3.02 -15.98 0.58
CA LEU A 79 -4.24 -15.90 1.37
C LEU A 79 -4.41 -17.13 2.28
N ILE A 80 -4.20 -18.34 1.76
CA ILE A 80 -4.27 -19.61 2.50
C ILE A 80 -3.18 -19.69 3.57
N LEU A 81 -2.00 -19.18 3.29
CA LEU A 81 -0.87 -19.14 4.22
C LEU A 81 -1.09 -18.20 5.41
N ALA A 82 -2.08 -17.30 5.34
CA ALA A 82 -2.48 -16.44 6.46
C ALA A 82 -1.30 -15.64 7.04
N GLY A 83 -0.50 -15.03 6.18
CA GLY A 83 0.66 -14.21 6.56
C GLY A 83 1.93 -15.01 6.91
N ARG A 84 1.91 -16.35 6.81
CA ARG A 84 3.14 -17.13 6.82
C ARG A 84 3.94 -16.89 5.54
N GLU A 85 5.22 -17.22 5.59
CA GLU A 85 6.12 -16.97 4.47
C GLU A 85 5.67 -17.70 3.19
N PHE A 86 5.46 -16.94 2.13
CA PHE A 86 5.37 -17.43 0.76
C PHE A 86 6.72 -17.18 0.08
N LYS A 87 7.49 -18.22 -0.17
CA LYS A 87 8.81 -18.09 -0.79
C LYS A 87 8.70 -17.82 -2.28
N ASP A 88 8.11 -18.75 -2.99
CA ASP A 88 7.97 -18.72 -4.44
C ASP A 88 6.89 -19.73 -4.90
N PRO A 89 6.41 -19.67 -6.15
CA PRO A 89 5.44 -20.60 -6.70
C PRO A 89 5.92 -22.06 -6.69
N ALA A 90 7.20 -22.31 -6.94
CA ALA A 90 7.73 -23.69 -6.97
C ALA A 90 7.65 -24.35 -5.59
N THR A 91 8.03 -23.61 -4.54
CA THR A 91 7.88 -24.05 -3.15
C THR A 91 6.41 -24.31 -2.78
N ALA A 92 5.50 -23.43 -3.20
CA ALA A 92 4.07 -23.59 -2.95
C ALA A 92 3.53 -24.86 -3.61
N LEU A 93 3.87 -25.13 -4.86
CA LEU A 93 3.49 -26.32 -5.59
C LEU A 93 3.99 -27.60 -4.91
N VAL A 94 5.26 -27.65 -4.54
CA VAL A 94 5.84 -28.80 -3.82
C VAL A 94 5.13 -29.06 -2.49
N ASN A 95 4.82 -28.01 -1.73
CA ASN A 95 4.06 -28.12 -0.48
C ASN A 95 2.62 -28.65 -0.68
N ARG A 96 2.08 -28.54 -1.90
CA ARG A 96 0.78 -29.11 -2.30
C ARG A 96 0.89 -30.50 -2.92
N GLY A 97 2.09 -31.09 -2.97
CA GLY A 97 2.34 -32.37 -3.61
C GLY A 97 2.35 -32.31 -5.14
N LEU A 98 2.55 -31.14 -5.71
CA LEU A 98 2.60 -30.89 -7.14
C LEU A 98 4.04 -30.66 -7.59
N LYS A 99 4.30 -30.94 -8.88
CA LYS A 99 5.61 -30.64 -9.48
C LYS A 99 5.71 -29.13 -9.75
N PRO A 100 6.90 -28.53 -9.65
CA PRO A 100 7.14 -27.15 -10.08
C PRO A 100 6.79 -26.94 -11.56
N LEU A 101 6.51 -25.69 -11.94
CA LEU A 101 6.39 -25.31 -13.35
C LEU A 101 7.73 -25.53 -14.04
N ALA A 102 7.69 -26.06 -15.25
CA ALA A 102 8.85 -26.24 -16.11
C ALA A 102 9.20 -24.92 -16.83
N ASP A 103 10.43 -24.80 -17.31
CA ASP A 103 10.81 -23.68 -18.15
C ASP A 103 10.07 -23.75 -19.49
N PRO A 104 9.28 -22.73 -19.86
CA PRO A 104 8.56 -22.72 -21.14
C PRO A 104 9.47 -22.82 -22.37
N GLU A 105 10.76 -22.44 -22.26
CA GLU A 105 11.73 -22.56 -23.34
C GLU A 105 12.04 -24.03 -23.72
N GLU A 106 11.77 -24.97 -22.82
CA GLU A 106 11.91 -26.42 -23.10
C GLU A 106 10.86 -26.95 -24.08
N GLY A 107 9.92 -26.10 -24.54
CA GLY A 107 9.00 -26.40 -25.62
C GLY A 107 7.64 -26.95 -25.20
N LEU A 108 6.96 -27.60 -26.16
CA LEU A 108 5.55 -27.99 -26.02
C LEU A 108 5.26 -28.94 -24.83
N GLN A 109 6.20 -29.81 -24.49
CA GLN A 109 6.03 -30.71 -23.35
C GLN A 109 6.02 -29.96 -22.03
N ALA A 110 6.89 -28.95 -21.89
CA ALA A 110 6.90 -28.06 -20.73
C ALA A 110 5.62 -27.24 -20.62
N LEU A 111 5.12 -26.70 -21.72
CA LEU A 111 3.85 -25.95 -21.76
C LEU A 111 2.65 -26.83 -21.35
N ASN A 112 2.57 -28.07 -21.85
CA ASN A 112 1.55 -29.04 -21.44
C ASN A 112 1.63 -29.35 -19.95
N HIS A 113 2.83 -29.65 -19.44
CA HIS A 113 3.07 -29.89 -18.02
C HIS A 113 2.61 -28.69 -17.16
N ASN A 114 2.93 -27.45 -17.58
CA ASN A 114 2.56 -26.25 -16.86
C ASN A 114 1.04 -26.04 -16.83
N VAL A 115 0.33 -26.26 -17.93
CA VAL A 115 -1.14 -26.19 -17.98
C VAL A 115 -1.77 -27.21 -17.04
N GLU A 116 -1.30 -28.47 -17.05
CA GLU A 116 -1.77 -29.52 -16.15
C GLU A 116 -1.50 -29.16 -14.69
N THR A 117 -0.30 -28.67 -14.38
CA THR A 117 0.10 -28.26 -13.03
C THR A 117 -0.77 -27.14 -12.52
N ILE A 118 -1.03 -26.08 -13.31
CA ILE A 118 -1.91 -24.99 -12.93
C ILE A 118 -3.35 -25.47 -12.71
N ALA A 119 -3.86 -26.35 -13.57
CA ALA A 119 -5.18 -26.93 -13.39
C ALA A 119 -5.30 -27.74 -12.09
N HIS A 120 -4.31 -28.57 -11.77
CA HIS A 120 -4.23 -29.30 -10.51
C HIS A 120 -4.11 -28.35 -9.31
N TRP A 121 -3.29 -27.29 -9.40
CA TRP A 121 -3.15 -26.30 -8.34
C TRP A 121 -4.49 -25.64 -7.99
N VAL A 122 -5.27 -25.22 -9.00
CA VAL A 122 -6.63 -24.70 -8.81
C VAL A 122 -7.51 -25.72 -8.06
N ASN A 123 -7.46 -27.00 -8.47
CA ASN A 123 -8.27 -28.05 -7.85
C ASN A 123 -7.89 -28.30 -6.39
N VAL A 124 -6.62 -28.12 -6.02
CA VAL A 124 -6.15 -28.27 -4.64
C VAL A 124 -6.52 -27.04 -3.79
N VAL A 125 -6.36 -25.82 -4.28
CA VAL A 125 -6.57 -24.61 -3.46
C VAL A 125 -8.05 -24.23 -3.31
N THR A 126 -8.89 -24.53 -4.29
CA THR A 126 -10.32 -24.16 -4.25
C THR A 126 -11.08 -24.75 -3.06
N PRO A 127 -10.95 -26.04 -2.71
CA PRO A 127 -11.55 -26.59 -1.50
C PRO A 127 -11.03 -25.94 -0.21
N LEU A 128 -9.73 -25.60 -0.16
CA LEU A 128 -9.11 -24.96 1.00
C LEU A 128 -9.69 -23.58 1.29
N ILE A 129 -9.98 -22.79 0.26
CA ILE A 129 -10.68 -21.49 0.41
C ILE A 129 -12.00 -21.66 1.14
N LYS A 130 -12.76 -22.72 0.82
CA LYS A 130 -14.03 -23.03 1.49
C LYS A 130 -13.83 -23.54 2.92
N GLN A 131 -12.90 -24.47 3.13
CA GLN A 131 -12.60 -25.05 4.44
C GLN A 131 -12.11 -24.00 5.44
N LEU A 132 -11.33 -23.04 4.98
CA LEU A 132 -10.76 -21.97 5.81
C LEU A 132 -11.67 -20.75 5.92
N ASN A 133 -12.91 -20.79 5.41
CA ASN A 133 -13.86 -19.68 5.40
C ASN A 133 -13.33 -18.40 4.72
N LEU A 134 -12.50 -18.55 3.70
CA LEU A 134 -11.87 -17.44 2.98
C LEU A 134 -12.65 -17.00 1.73
N ALA A 135 -13.87 -17.48 1.53
CA ALA A 135 -14.63 -17.25 0.29
C ALA A 135 -14.91 -15.77 0.00
N GLU A 136 -15.18 -14.97 1.03
CA GLU A 136 -15.46 -13.53 0.85
C GLU A 136 -14.19 -12.76 0.50
N VAL A 137 -13.13 -12.92 1.28
CA VAL A 137 -11.84 -12.27 0.99
C VAL A 137 -11.23 -12.76 -0.33
N SER A 138 -11.42 -14.02 -0.70
CA SER A 138 -11.00 -14.56 -2.01
C SER A 138 -11.74 -13.85 -3.16
N ARG A 139 -13.02 -13.49 -2.99
CA ARG A 139 -13.76 -12.66 -3.97
C ARG A 139 -13.17 -11.26 -4.08
N VAL A 140 -12.80 -10.64 -2.96
CA VAL A 140 -12.11 -9.33 -2.97
C VAL A 140 -10.81 -9.43 -3.76
N GLU A 141 -9.95 -10.40 -3.44
CA GLU A 141 -8.69 -10.59 -4.16
C GLU A 141 -8.91 -10.83 -5.66
N THR A 142 -9.79 -11.75 -6.01
CA THR A 142 -10.12 -12.06 -7.42
C THR A 142 -10.61 -10.82 -8.19
N SER A 143 -11.47 -10.00 -7.58
CA SER A 143 -11.97 -8.78 -8.23
C SER A 143 -10.90 -7.68 -8.36
N THR A 144 -9.91 -7.68 -7.47
CA THR A 144 -8.83 -6.70 -7.46
C THR A 144 -7.77 -6.98 -8.53
N THR A 145 -7.60 -8.21 -8.96
CA THR A 145 -6.54 -8.63 -9.91
C THR A 145 -6.51 -7.79 -11.19
N THR A 146 -7.66 -7.49 -11.77
CA THR A 146 -7.75 -6.66 -12.99
C THR A 146 -7.41 -5.19 -12.71
N ALA A 147 -7.69 -4.69 -11.51
CA ALA A 147 -7.28 -3.35 -11.09
C ALA A 147 -5.76 -3.25 -10.90
N ILE A 148 -5.12 -4.30 -10.35
CA ILE A 148 -3.65 -4.39 -10.28
C ILE A 148 -3.04 -4.37 -11.68
N ALA A 149 -3.62 -5.11 -12.62
CA ALA A 149 -3.16 -5.09 -14.02
C ALA A 149 -3.27 -3.68 -14.62
N ASP A 150 -4.32 -2.92 -14.33
CA ASP A 150 -4.47 -1.53 -14.78
C ASP A 150 -3.40 -0.62 -14.15
N LEU A 151 -3.15 -0.69 -12.85
CA LEU A 151 -2.12 0.08 -12.15
C LEU A 151 -0.72 -0.16 -12.76
N GLU A 152 -0.39 -1.41 -13.06
CA GLU A 152 0.89 -1.79 -13.67
C GLU A 152 0.98 -1.42 -15.15
N TRP A 153 -0.15 -1.38 -15.87
CA TRP A 153 -0.21 -1.03 -17.29
C TRP A 153 -0.08 0.47 -17.53
N TYR A 154 -0.96 1.24 -16.88
CA TYR A 154 -1.03 2.68 -17.08
C TYR A 154 0.06 3.40 -16.28
N GLY A 155 0.21 3.13 -14.98
CA GLY A 155 1.14 3.84 -14.11
C GLY A 155 0.80 5.33 -13.97
N LEU A 156 1.70 6.09 -13.36
CA LEU A 156 1.59 7.55 -13.20
C LEU A 156 2.22 8.30 -14.37
N PRO A 157 1.61 9.40 -14.83
CA PRO A 157 2.29 10.34 -15.73
C PRO A 157 3.54 10.89 -15.03
N PHE A 158 4.64 11.04 -15.77
CA PHE A 158 5.95 11.37 -15.19
C PHE A 158 6.71 12.37 -16.05
N ASP A 159 7.01 13.52 -15.45
CA ASP A 159 7.84 14.57 -16.05
C ASP A 159 9.30 14.42 -15.58
N ARG A 160 10.10 13.83 -16.45
CA ARG A 160 11.53 13.60 -16.21
C ARG A 160 12.29 14.90 -16.00
N THR A 161 11.94 15.99 -16.68
CA THR A 161 12.62 17.27 -16.56
C THR A 161 12.44 17.87 -15.16
N ARG A 162 11.21 17.83 -14.63
CA ARG A 162 10.93 18.27 -13.26
C ARG A 162 11.66 17.44 -12.21
N TRP A 163 11.72 16.12 -12.45
CA TRP A 163 12.42 15.21 -11.56
C TRP A 163 13.93 15.50 -11.52
N ASP A 164 14.56 15.65 -12.67
CA ASP A 164 15.99 15.96 -12.77
C ASP A 164 16.30 17.34 -12.16
N ALA A 165 15.43 18.35 -12.38
CA ALA A 165 15.57 19.67 -11.78
C ALA A 165 15.45 19.62 -10.23
N MET A 166 14.58 18.78 -9.68
CA MET A 166 14.51 18.54 -8.24
C MET A 166 15.82 17.95 -7.71
N LEU A 167 16.32 16.89 -8.34
CA LEU A 167 17.57 16.26 -7.92
C LEU A 167 18.76 17.25 -7.98
N GLU A 168 18.81 18.09 -8.99
CA GLU A 168 19.87 19.09 -9.14
C GLU A 168 19.79 20.16 -8.04
N ARG A 169 18.61 20.65 -7.71
CA ARG A 169 18.43 21.55 -6.54
C ARG A 169 18.97 20.93 -5.25
N HIS A 170 18.68 19.65 -5.02
CA HIS A 170 19.18 18.95 -3.83
C HIS A 170 20.70 18.70 -3.87
N ARG A 171 21.30 18.48 -5.05
CA ARG A 171 22.78 18.41 -5.17
C ARG A 171 23.41 19.74 -4.79
N HIS A 172 22.90 20.85 -5.32
CA HIS A 172 23.39 22.19 -4.94
C HIS A 172 23.18 22.47 -3.46
N ALA A 173 21.98 22.28 -2.95
CA ALA A 173 21.66 22.50 -1.54
C ALA A 173 22.56 21.67 -0.58
N ARG A 174 22.86 20.41 -0.94
CA ARG A 174 23.80 19.58 -0.19
C ARG A 174 25.22 20.14 -0.22
N SER A 175 25.68 20.60 -1.38
CA SER A 175 27.01 21.19 -1.55
C SER A 175 27.16 22.46 -0.71
N ASP A 176 26.18 23.36 -0.77
CA ASP A 176 26.17 24.61 -0.01
C ASP A 176 26.18 24.34 1.49
N ALA A 177 25.36 23.40 1.96
CA ALA A 177 25.33 23.00 3.36
C ALA A 177 26.66 22.43 3.84
N LEU A 178 27.32 21.56 3.06
CA LEU A 178 28.64 21.04 3.37
C LEU A 178 29.71 22.13 3.41
N GLN A 179 29.62 23.13 2.54
CA GLN A 179 30.53 24.29 2.56
C GLN A 179 30.34 25.12 3.84
N VAL A 180 29.10 25.40 4.24
CA VAL A 180 28.82 26.12 5.49
C VAL A 180 29.35 25.33 6.70
N LEU A 181 29.09 24.03 6.78
CA LEU A 181 29.58 23.19 7.86
C LEU A 181 31.12 23.12 7.88
N GLY A 182 31.76 22.97 6.72
CA GLY A 182 33.21 22.95 6.56
C GLY A 182 33.87 24.25 7.03
N SER A 183 33.29 25.40 6.70
CA SER A 183 33.74 26.73 7.17
C SER A 183 33.64 26.90 8.70
N ASN A 184 32.82 26.06 9.35
CA ASN A 184 32.67 25.99 10.81
C ASN A 184 33.43 24.81 11.44
N GLY A 185 34.39 24.21 10.72
CA GLY A 185 35.24 23.15 11.23
C GLY A 185 34.61 21.75 11.25
N ILE A 186 33.44 21.56 10.62
CA ILE A 186 32.72 20.29 10.57
C ILE A 186 32.92 19.68 9.17
N LEU A 187 33.88 18.79 9.04
CA LEU A 187 34.21 18.11 7.77
C LEU A 187 33.46 16.77 7.67
N LEU A 188 32.56 16.68 6.69
CA LEU A 188 31.73 15.51 6.42
C LEU A 188 31.92 15.07 4.98
N ASP A 189 31.97 13.77 4.78
CA ASP A 189 31.95 13.11 3.48
C ASP A 189 30.74 12.18 3.35
N GLU A 190 30.55 11.60 2.18
CA GLU A 190 29.43 10.74 1.90
C GLU A 190 29.47 9.43 2.72
N ALA A 191 30.65 8.90 3.01
CA ALA A 191 30.79 7.69 3.81
C ALA A 191 30.35 7.91 5.28
N LEU A 192 30.66 9.10 5.83
CA LEU A 192 30.22 9.50 7.16
C LEU A 192 28.70 9.71 7.22
N LEU A 193 28.12 10.37 6.22
CA LEU A 193 26.67 10.64 6.17
C LEU A 193 25.82 9.38 6.04
N ASN A 194 26.36 8.30 5.47
CA ASN A 194 25.63 7.04 5.30
C ASN A 194 25.70 6.10 6.52
N ASP A 195 26.52 6.41 7.51
CA ASP A 195 26.67 5.62 8.75
C ASP A 195 26.37 6.50 9.97
N PRO A 196 25.20 6.34 10.62
CA PRO A 196 24.81 7.18 11.76
C PRO A 196 25.82 7.19 12.92
N THR A 197 26.52 6.07 13.15
CA THR A 197 27.53 5.96 14.22
C THR A 197 28.77 6.75 13.87
N LYS A 198 29.28 6.60 12.65
CA LYS A 198 30.43 7.37 12.17
C LYS A 198 30.10 8.85 12.05
N PHE A 199 28.89 9.19 11.60
CA PHE A 199 28.42 10.56 11.52
C PHE A 199 28.44 11.22 12.90
N GLN A 200 27.85 10.59 13.92
CA GLN A 200 27.88 11.12 15.29
C GLN A 200 29.30 11.25 15.84
N ALA A 201 30.16 10.28 15.60
CA ALA A 201 31.57 10.34 16.01
C ALA A 201 32.32 11.48 15.33
N ALA A 202 32.06 11.75 14.03
CA ALA A 202 32.64 12.89 13.31
C ALA A 202 32.19 14.22 13.89
N LEU A 203 30.91 14.37 14.26
CA LEU A 203 30.39 15.58 14.94
C LEU A 203 31.10 15.82 16.28
N HIS A 204 31.25 14.78 17.09
CA HIS A 204 31.98 14.89 18.38
C HIS A 204 33.45 15.24 18.18
N LYS A 205 34.13 14.67 17.18
CA LYS A 205 35.50 14.97 16.83
C LYS A 205 35.70 16.44 16.40
N SER A 206 34.67 17.03 15.75
CA SER A 206 34.65 18.44 15.39
C SER A 206 34.27 19.35 16.56
N GLY A 207 34.18 18.84 17.79
CA GLY A 207 33.84 19.59 18.98
C GLY A 207 32.32 19.79 19.23
N LEU A 208 31.47 19.29 18.34
CA LEU A 208 30.00 19.42 18.45
C LEU A 208 29.44 18.28 19.29
N LYS A 209 29.23 18.54 20.59
CA LYS A 209 28.65 17.56 21.54
C LYS A 209 27.13 17.53 21.43
N VAL A 210 26.59 16.61 20.65
CA VAL A 210 25.15 16.39 20.49
C VAL A 210 24.75 15.01 21.02
N PRO A 211 23.54 14.85 21.57
CA PRO A 211 23.08 13.57 22.13
C PRO A 211 22.87 12.49 21.05
N ASN A 212 22.57 12.90 19.83
CA ASN A 212 22.41 12.03 18.66
C ASN A 212 22.58 12.85 17.37
N SER A 213 22.67 12.16 16.24
CA SER A 213 22.78 12.76 14.89
C SER A 213 21.43 12.84 14.16
N GLN A 214 20.30 12.81 14.89
CA GLN A 214 18.98 12.93 14.29
C GLN A 214 18.69 14.35 13.81
N ARG A 215 17.88 14.47 12.75
CA ARG A 215 17.55 15.74 12.11
C ARG A 215 17.04 16.79 13.10
N ASP A 216 16.07 16.43 13.95
CA ASP A 216 15.48 17.36 14.92
C ASP A 216 16.49 17.89 15.93
N THR A 217 17.46 17.05 16.35
CA THR A 217 18.54 17.44 17.25
C THR A 217 19.49 18.44 16.58
N LEU A 218 19.88 18.16 15.34
CA LEU A 218 20.86 18.98 14.61
C LEU A 218 20.24 20.28 14.09
N LYS A 219 18.97 20.25 13.65
CA LYS A 219 18.21 21.43 13.23
C LYS A 219 18.02 22.44 14.36
N ALA A 220 17.95 22.00 15.60
CA ALA A 220 17.79 22.85 16.78
C ALA A 220 19.08 23.60 17.17
N LEU A 221 20.21 23.35 16.51
CA LEU A 221 21.46 24.08 16.75
C LEU A 221 21.35 25.54 16.30
N PRO A 222 22.13 26.44 16.91
CA PRO A 222 22.18 27.85 16.50
C PRO A 222 22.64 28.03 15.04
N GLU A 223 22.26 29.13 14.43
CA GLU A 223 22.81 29.55 13.13
C GLU A 223 24.34 29.69 13.17
N PRO A 224 25.04 29.34 12.09
CA PRO A 224 24.52 28.83 10.81
C PRO A 224 24.35 27.31 10.77
N LEU A 225 24.69 26.60 11.86
CA LEU A 225 24.80 25.13 11.88
C LEU A 225 23.43 24.43 11.73
N GLY A 226 22.41 24.89 12.48
CA GLY A 226 21.10 24.26 12.47
C GLY A 226 20.46 24.22 11.08
N PRO A 227 20.31 25.35 10.39
CA PRO A 227 19.82 25.39 9.01
C PRO A 227 20.66 24.58 8.03
N ALA A 228 22.00 24.61 8.15
CA ALA A 228 22.89 23.85 7.29
C ALA A 228 22.73 22.32 7.47
N PHE A 229 22.59 21.84 8.71
CA PHE A 229 22.31 20.44 8.96
C PHE A 229 20.92 20.02 8.46
N ASP A 230 19.90 20.84 8.65
CA ASP A 230 18.55 20.56 8.14
C ASP A 230 18.57 20.39 6.62
N GLN A 231 19.19 21.34 5.91
CA GLN A 231 19.35 21.31 4.45
C GLN A 231 20.17 20.10 3.98
N LEU A 232 21.28 19.79 4.66
CA LEU A 232 22.14 18.65 4.35
C LEU A 232 21.37 17.33 4.45
N LEU A 233 20.68 17.12 5.58
CA LEU A 233 20.03 15.84 5.87
C LEU A 233 18.81 15.63 4.97
N VAL A 234 18.02 16.65 4.70
CA VAL A 234 16.90 16.60 3.74
C VAL A 234 17.43 16.26 2.35
N SER A 235 18.44 16.99 1.87
CA SER A 235 18.98 16.77 0.53
C SER A 235 19.63 15.40 0.39
N GLN A 236 20.37 14.94 1.40
CA GLN A 236 20.96 13.60 1.42
C GLN A 236 19.89 12.50 1.35
N GLN A 237 18.80 12.65 2.12
CA GLN A 237 17.70 11.70 2.11
C GLN A 237 17.01 11.65 0.74
N THR A 238 16.70 12.81 0.15
CA THR A 238 16.06 12.91 -1.17
C THR A 238 16.94 12.32 -2.27
N LEU A 239 18.22 12.67 -2.30
CA LEU A 239 19.17 12.12 -3.28
C LEU A 239 19.31 10.60 -3.13
N LYS A 240 19.41 10.10 -1.91
CA LYS A 240 19.47 8.66 -1.65
C LYS A 240 18.22 7.90 -2.10
N ALA A 241 17.04 8.50 -1.89
CA ALA A 241 15.77 7.89 -2.26
C ALA A 241 15.52 7.88 -3.77
N TYR A 242 15.89 8.96 -4.48
CA TYR A 242 15.38 9.25 -5.82
C TYR A 242 16.44 9.32 -6.92
N SER A 243 17.74 9.31 -6.59
CA SER A 243 18.80 9.16 -7.59
C SER A 243 19.10 7.68 -7.87
N GLY A 244 19.88 7.40 -8.90
CA GLY A 244 20.35 6.05 -9.21
C GLY A 244 19.26 5.14 -9.80
N ASN A 245 19.04 3.96 -9.19
CA ASN A 245 18.19 2.92 -9.73
C ASN A 245 16.71 3.29 -9.89
N PHE A 246 16.22 4.34 -9.20
CA PHE A 246 14.81 4.77 -9.33
C PHE A 246 14.46 5.10 -10.80
N LEU A 247 15.36 5.81 -11.48
CA LEU A 247 15.18 6.21 -12.87
C LEU A 247 15.43 5.09 -13.91
N SER A 248 16.02 3.97 -13.50
CA SER A 248 16.18 2.82 -14.39
C SER A 248 14.84 2.20 -14.83
N TYR A 249 13.75 2.54 -14.14
CA TYR A 249 12.40 2.10 -14.47
C TYR A 249 11.65 3.07 -15.39
N ASP A 250 12.21 4.26 -15.67
CA ASP A 250 11.70 5.18 -16.68
C ASP A 250 12.01 4.65 -18.09
N ARG A 251 10.97 4.48 -18.89
CA ARG A 251 11.08 3.98 -20.28
C ARG A 251 11.11 5.08 -21.32
N GLY A 252 11.05 6.35 -20.89
CA GLY A 252 10.98 7.50 -21.78
C GLY A 252 9.63 7.68 -22.48
N ASP A 253 8.60 7.00 -22.02
CA ASP A 253 7.23 7.12 -22.54
C ASP A 253 6.35 8.09 -21.75
N GLY A 254 6.97 8.93 -20.90
CA GLY A 254 6.26 9.90 -20.05
C GLY A 254 5.49 9.26 -18.89
N ARG A 255 5.78 8.01 -18.54
CA ARG A 255 5.06 7.31 -17.46
C ARG A 255 6.00 6.46 -16.60
N LEU A 256 5.73 6.45 -15.30
CA LEU A 256 6.45 5.62 -14.36
C LEU A 256 5.50 4.58 -13.73
N ARG A 257 5.91 3.31 -13.77
CA ARG A 257 5.07 2.17 -13.39
C ARG A 257 5.71 1.36 -12.30
N SER A 258 5.02 1.21 -11.16
CA SER A 258 5.38 0.23 -10.14
C SER A 258 4.92 -1.17 -10.55
N ARG A 259 5.59 -2.18 -10.00
CA ARG A 259 5.05 -3.52 -9.88
C ARG A 259 4.36 -3.66 -8.53
N PHE A 260 3.22 -4.33 -8.48
CA PHE A 260 2.45 -4.49 -7.25
C PHE A 260 2.42 -5.95 -6.78
N GLU A 261 2.67 -6.15 -5.50
CA GLU A 261 2.31 -7.38 -4.81
C GLU A 261 0.92 -7.21 -4.20
N GLN A 262 -0.05 -7.99 -4.67
CA GLN A 262 -1.45 -7.85 -4.24
C GLN A 262 -1.63 -8.17 -2.76
N ILE A 263 -0.85 -9.11 -2.21
CA ILE A 263 -0.68 -9.35 -0.77
C ILE A 263 0.80 -9.13 -0.46
N GLY A 264 1.20 -7.88 -0.31
CA GLY A 264 2.58 -7.48 -0.06
C GLY A 264 2.93 -7.38 1.43
N ALA A 265 1.93 -7.25 2.29
CA ALA A 265 2.08 -7.30 3.74
C ALA A 265 1.21 -8.40 4.34
N SER A 266 1.60 -8.90 5.51
CA SER A 266 0.84 -9.94 6.23
C SER A 266 -0.60 -9.54 6.56
N THR A 267 -0.88 -8.25 6.69
CA THR A 267 -2.23 -7.71 6.88
C THR A 267 -3.06 -7.67 5.59
N GLY A 268 -2.50 -8.05 4.43
CA GLY A 268 -3.17 -7.98 3.14
C GLY A 268 -3.00 -6.67 2.39
N ARG A 269 -2.28 -5.69 2.93
CA ARG A 269 -1.99 -4.45 2.20
C ARG A 269 -1.20 -4.73 0.93
N LEU A 270 -1.47 -3.93 -0.10
CA LEU A 270 -0.65 -3.88 -1.31
C LEU A 270 0.76 -3.38 -0.95
N SER A 271 1.76 -3.87 -1.65
CA SER A 271 3.08 -3.22 -1.68
C SER A 271 3.51 -2.99 -3.12
N SER A 272 4.33 -1.99 -3.35
CA SER A 272 4.90 -1.71 -4.67
C SER A 272 6.41 -1.77 -4.66
N HIS A 273 6.97 -2.14 -5.80
CA HIS A 273 8.42 -2.17 -6.03
C HIS A 273 8.73 -1.93 -7.52
N SER A 274 9.96 -1.71 -7.85
CA SER A 274 10.48 -1.58 -9.22
C SER A 274 9.77 -0.50 -10.08
N PRO A 275 9.68 0.78 -9.62
CA PRO A 275 10.13 1.35 -8.36
C PRO A 275 9.05 1.31 -7.26
N ASN A 276 9.43 1.55 -6.00
CA ASN A 276 8.45 1.70 -4.91
C ASN A 276 7.90 3.13 -4.86
N LEU A 277 6.86 3.41 -5.65
CA LEU A 277 6.17 4.72 -5.64
C LEU A 277 5.32 4.93 -4.38
N GLN A 278 4.95 3.87 -3.64
CA GLN A 278 4.23 4.00 -2.37
C GLN A 278 5.08 4.59 -1.23
N SER A 279 6.40 4.70 -1.43
CA SER A 279 7.29 5.33 -0.46
C SER A 279 7.33 6.86 -0.55
N ILE A 280 6.72 7.46 -1.59
CA ILE A 280 6.68 8.93 -1.78
C ILE A 280 5.56 9.49 -0.90
N SER A 281 5.94 10.21 0.16
CA SER A 281 4.98 10.77 1.12
C SER A 281 4.12 11.89 0.52
N ALA A 282 3.02 12.24 1.21
CA ALA A 282 2.09 13.25 0.73
C ALA A 282 2.72 14.66 0.66
N GLU A 283 3.67 14.94 1.55
CA GLU A 283 4.37 16.22 1.62
C GLU A 283 5.66 16.25 0.77
N ASP A 284 5.99 15.16 0.05
CA ASP A 284 7.22 15.05 -0.71
C ASP A 284 7.12 15.85 -2.03
N GLU A 285 8.08 16.74 -2.27
CA GLU A 285 8.12 17.53 -3.50
C GLU A 285 8.28 16.67 -4.77
N ALA A 286 8.78 15.43 -4.64
CA ALA A 286 8.86 14.47 -5.74
C ALA A 286 7.50 14.21 -6.40
N ARG A 287 6.39 14.39 -5.67
CA ARG A 287 5.04 14.28 -6.24
C ARG A 287 4.77 15.28 -7.37
N ASN A 288 5.43 16.44 -7.37
CA ASN A 288 5.28 17.46 -8.40
C ASN A 288 5.81 17.05 -9.78
N ALA A 289 6.62 16.01 -9.84
CA ALA A 289 7.10 15.43 -11.11
C ALA A 289 6.10 14.45 -11.74
N PHE A 290 5.04 14.08 -11.02
CA PHE A 290 3.96 13.26 -11.55
C PHE A 290 2.83 14.17 -12.03
N GLN A 291 2.98 14.64 -13.27
CA GLN A 291 2.08 15.61 -13.91
C GLN A 291 1.46 15.03 -15.18
N THR A 292 0.14 15.22 -15.33
CA THR A 292 -0.60 14.83 -16.52
C THR A 292 -0.28 15.70 -17.72
N GLU A 293 -0.52 15.18 -18.90
CA GLU A 293 -0.51 15.93 -20.14
C GLU A 293 -1.69 16.92 -20.21
N SER A 294 -1.58 17.91 -21.10
CA SER A 294 -2.66 18.87 -21.37
C SER A 294 -3.95 18.14 -21.78
N GLY A 295 -5.08 18.53 -21.20
CA GLY A 295 -6.37 17.91 -21.43
C GLY A 295 -6.66 16.69 -20.54
N ARG A 296 -5.75 16.33 -19.64
CA ARG A 296 -5.97 15.28 -18.63
C ARG A 296 -5.80 15.81 -17.20
N VAL A 297 -6.41 15.10 -16.24
CA VAL A 297 -6.32 15.42 -14.81
C VAL A 297 -6.07 14.15 -13.99
N LEU A 298 -5.48 14.34 -12.81
CA LEU A 298 -5.44 13.34 -11.74
C LEU A 298 -6.57 13.63 -10.74
N ILE A 299 -7.35 12.60 -10.46
CA ILE A 299 -8.28 12.54 -9.33
C ILE A 299 -7.53 11.81 -8.22
N VAL A 300 -7.20 12.51 -7.16
CA VAL A 300 -6.53 11.95 -5.97
C VAL A 300 -7.57 11.82 -4.87
N ALA A 301 -7.88 10.60 -4.48
CA ALA A 301 -8.91 10.30 -3.49
C ALA A 301 -8.32 9.50 -2.32
N ASP A 302 -8.65 9.90 -1.10
CA ASP A 302 -8.12 9.29 0.13
C ASP A 302 -9.24 9.11 1.15
N TYR A 303 -9.22 8.00 1.89
CA TYR A 303 -10.21 7.81 2.95
C TYR A 303 -9.96 8.75 4.13
N ALA A 304 -10.97 9.50 4.52
CA ALA A 304 -10.93 10.39 5.67
C ALA A 304 -10.90 9.60 6.99
N GLY A 305 -9.72 9.13 7.39
CA GLY A 305 -9.51 8.38 8.62
C GLY A 305 -10.08 6.97 8.60
N CYS A 306 -9.81 6.20 7.55
CA CYS A 306 -10.29 4.82 7.33
C CYS A 306 -10.18 3.95 8.57
N GLU A 307 -8.98 3.79 9.11
CA GLU A 307 -8.71 2.89 10.24
C GLU A 307 -9.42 3.31 11.53
N LEU A 308 -9.58 4.61 11.77
CA LEU A 308 -10.30 5.11 12.95
C LEU A 308 -11.81 4.90 12.82
N ARG A 309 -12.36 4.96 11.60
CA ARG A 309 -13.77 4.61 11.34
C ARG A 309 -14.01 3.12 11.54
N ILE A 310 -13.08 2.28 11.08
CA ILE A 310 -13.10 0.83 11.33
C ILE A 310 -13.01 0.55 12.84
N LEU A 311 -12.12 1.22 13.55
CA LEU A 311 -12.01 1.09 15.02
C LEU A 311 -13.31 1.52 15.72
N ALA A 312 -13.92 2.63 15.31
CA ALA A 312 -15.19 3.11 15.85
C ALA A 312 -16.32 2.09 15.66
N GLU A 313 -16.41 1.51 14.47
CA GLU A 313 -17.38 0.44 14.15
C GLU A 313 -17.15 -0.79 15.02
N LEU A 314 -15.95 -1.35 14.97
CA LEU A 314 -15.64 -2.64 15.60
C LEU A 314 -15.62 -2.57 17.13
N SER A 315 -15.24 -1.44 17.72
CA SER A 315 -15.27 -1.24 19.17
C SER A 315 -16.67 -0.92 19.71
N GLY A 316 -17.53 -0.37 18.87
CA GLY A 316 -18.83 0.15 19.30
C GLY A 316 -18.72 1.34 20.27
N ASP A 317 -17.60 2.07 20.25
CA ASP A 317 -17.42 3.26 21.11
C ASP A 317 -18.25 4.42 20.60
N GLU A 318 -19.24 4.84 21.39
CA GLU A 318 -20.21 5.85 21.02
C GLU A 318 -19.58 7.21 20.75
N THR A 319 -18.53 7.56 21.50
CA THR A 319 -17.84 8.85 21.28
C THR A 319 -17.16 8.90 19.89
N PHE A 320 -16.55 7.79 19.49
CA PHE A 320 -15.94 7.67 18.17
C PHE A 320 -17.01 7.63 17.07
N GLN A 321 -18.06 6.82 17.26
CA GLN A 321 -19.13 6.69 16.27
C GLN A 321 -19.87 8.01 16.06
N ASP A 322 -20.23 8.72 17.14
CA ASP A 322 -20.94 9.98 17.06
C ASP A 322 -20.11 11.08 16.44
N ALA A 323 -18.81 11.16 16.74
CA ALA A 323 -17.93 12.11 16.07
C ALA A 323 -17.99 11.96 14.54
N PHE A 324 -17.92 10.72 14.05
CA PHE A 324 -17.97 10.46 12.62
C PHE A 324 -19.36 10.65 12.01
N ARG A 325 -20.44 10.31 12.72
CA ARG A 325 -21.83 10.52 12.28
C ARG A 325 -22.15 12.01 12.15
N GLN A 326 -21.64 12.82 13.08
CA GLN A 326 -21.86 14.26 13.11
C GLN A 326 -20.88 15.04 12.21
N GLY A 327 -19.90 14.35 11.59
CA GLY A 327 -18.87 14.98 10.76
C GLY A 327 -17.86 15.81 11.55
N GLU A 328 -17.71 15.52 12.85
CA GLU A 328 -16.77 16.22 13.73
C GLU A 328 -15.32 15.71 13.56
N ASP A 329 -14.38 16.56 13.96
CA ASP A 329 -12.97 16.18 14.05
C ASP A 329 -12.75 15.25 15.26
N LEU A 330 -12.63 13.95 15.02
CA LEU A 330 -12.41 12.96 16.08
C LEU A 330 -11.21 13.29 16.98
N HIS A 331 -10.12 13.78 16.39
CA HIS A 331 -8.92 14.12 17.18
C HIS A 331 -9.16 15.31 18.11
N ALA A 332 -9.91 16.30 17.64
CA ALA A 332 -10.32 17.41 18.47
C ALA A 332 -11.25 16.95 19.60
N ARG A 333 -12.22 16.07 19.30
CA ARG A 333 -13.15 15.50 20.29
C ARG A 333 -12.42 14.64 21.34
N VAL A 334 -11.48 13.81 20.90
CA VAL A 334 -10.62 13.01 21.79
C VAL A 334 -9.77 13.92 22.69
N ALA A 335 -9.14 14.94 22.10
CA ALA A 335 -8.35 15.91 22.84
C ALA A 335 -9.19 16.64 23.89
N SER A 336 -10.37 17.12 23.51
CA SER A 336 -11.26 17.84 24.45
C SER A 336 -11.68 16.98 25.62
N LYS A 337 -11.93 15.68 25.41
CA LYS A 337 -12.24 14.74 26.51
C LYS A 337 -11.05 14.48 27.43
N ILE A 338 -9.85 14.28 26.89
CA ILE A 338 -8.65 13.96 27.67
C ILE A 338 -8.22 15.16 28.51
N TRP A 339 -8.11 16.34 27.89
CA TRP A 339 -7.58 17.54 28.58
C TRP A 339 -8.66 18.45 29.15
N ARG A 340 -9.96 18.15 28.95
CA ARG A 340 -11.11 18.95 29.41
C ARG A 340 -11.00 20.42 28.99
N LYS A 341 -10.59 20.64 27.73
CA LYS A 341 -10.42 21.95 27.09
C LYS A 341 -11.08 21.95 25.74
N ASP A 342 -11.47 23.11 25.26
CA ASP A 342 -11.90 23.26 23.87
C ASP A 342 -10.71 23.08 22.94
N VAL A 343 -10.86 22.18 21.97
CA VAL A 343 -9.84 21.84 20.98
C VAL A 343 -10.45 21.81 19.59
N SER A 344 -9.76 22.45 18.66
CA SER A 344 -10.06 22.42 17.22
C SER A 344 -8.77 22.58 16.41
N LYS A 345 -8.88 22.70 15.11
CA LYS A 345 -7.72 23.05 14.25
C LYS A 345 -7.16 24.44 14.56
N SER A 346 -7.98 25.35 15.09
CA SER A 346 -7.60 26.73 15.44
C SER A 346 -7.44 26.98 16.94
N ILE A 347 -8.08 26.16 17.78
CA ILE A 347 -8.04 26.28 19.25
C ILE A 347 -7.25 25.10 19.81
N ASN A 348 -6.14 25.36 20.50
CA ASN A 348 -5.25 24.35 21.05
C ASN A 348 -4.80 23.28 20.03
N PRO A 349 -4.33 23.64 18.81
CA PRO A 349 -4.01 22.68 17.76
C PRO A 349 -2.96 21.63 18.18
N GLN A 350 -2.05 21.98 19.09
CA GLN A 350 -1.03 21.04 19.62
C GLN A 350 -1.68 19.87 20.37
N LEU A 351 -2.76 20.12 21.13
CA LEU A 351 -3.49 19.06 21.83
C LEU A 351 -4.20 18.13 20.85
N ARG A 352 -4.70 18.68 19.74
CA ARG A 352 -5.29 17.90 18.65
C ARG A 352 -4.25 16.96 18.01
N GLU A 353 -3.06 17.46 17.71
CA GLU A 353 -1.97 16.64 17.14
C GLU A 353 -1.46 15.60 18.15
N GLN A 354 -1.39 15.94 19.43
CA GLN A 354 -1.10 14.95 20.48
C GLN A 354 -2.16 13.85 20.54
N ALA A 355 -3.45 14.20 20.52
CA ALA A 355 -4.55 13.22 20.49
C ALA A 355 -4.50 12.31 19.25
N LYS A 356 -4.15 12.87 18.08
CA LYS A 356 -3.90 12.10 16.86
C LYS A 356 -2.78 11.09 17.08
N ALA A 357 -1.64 11.54 17.61
CA ALA A 357 -0.50 10.69 17.89
C ALA A 357 -0.81 9.58 18.91
N ILE A 358 -1.62 9.88 19.94
CA ILE A 358 -2.08 8.91 20.94
C ILE A 358 -3.01 7.89 20.30
N SER A 359 -4.08 8.33 19.61
CA SER A 359 -5.09 7.44 19.03
C SER A 359 -4.47 6.43 18.08
N PHE A 360 -3.63 6.88 17.14
CA PHE A 360 -2.92 5.98 16.22
C PHE A 360 -1.88 5.12 16.96
N GLY A 361 -1.12 5.72 17.88
CA GLY A 361 -0.11 4.96 18.63
C GLY A 361 -0.72 3.81 19.42
N LEU A 362 -1.79 4.05 20.16
CA LEU A 362 -2.45 3.04 20.97
C LEU A 362 -3.18 1.98 20.13
N MET A 363 -3.81 2.39 19.04
CA MET A 363 -4.41 1.49 18.07
C MET A 363 -3.37 0.50 17.52
N TYR A 364 -2.16 0.97 17.21
CA TYR A 364 -1.06 0.14 16.73
C TYR A 364 -0.26 -0.57 17.85
N GLY A 365 -0.74 -0.52 19.10
CA GLY A 365 -0.11 -1.21 20.21
C GLY A 365 1.17 -0.55 20.71
N MET A 366 1.30 0.76 20.56
CA MET A 366 2.41 1.52 21.14
C MET A 366 2.33 1.48 22.67
N GLY A 367 3.43 1.08 23.30
CA GLY A 367 3.55 1.12 24.75
C GLY A 367 4.00 2.50 25.28
N PRO A 368 4.04 2.66 26.63
CA PRO A 368 4.36 3.94 27.28
C PRO A 368 5.71 4.53 26.86
N GLN A 369 6.72 3.67 26.64
CA GLN A 369 8.05 4.12 26.18
C GLN A 369 8.02 4.74 24.78
N GLY A 370 7.24 4.14 23.87
CA GLY A 370 7.07 4.66 22.51
C GLY A 370 6.31 5.99 22.51
N LEU A 371 5.23 6.06 23.30
CA LEU A 371 4.42 7.28 23.43
C LEU A 371 5.22 8.41 24.09
N ALA A 372 6.00 8.12 25.12
CA ALA A 372 6.89 9.09 25.78
C ALA A 372 7.85 9.74 24.79
N ARG A 373 8.52 8.91 23.97
CA ARG A 373 9.45 9.41 22.93
C ARG A 373 8.74 10.27 21.89
N ARG A 374 7.55 9.86 21.45
CA ARG A 374 6.79 10.56 20.40
C ARG A 374 6.27 11.93 20.85
N LEU A 375 5.93 12.07 22.11
CA LEU A 375 5.34 13.29 22.67
C LEU A 375 6.32 14.14 23.50
N GLY A 376 7.59 13.72 23.63
CA GLY A 376 8.57 14.41 24.48
C GLY A 376 8.25 14.34 25.98
N LEU A 377 7.59 13.25 26.42
CA LEU A 377 7.16 13.03 27.80
C LEU A 377 8.10 12.07 28.52
N THR A 378 8.02 12.04 29.86
CA THR A 378 8.59 10.95 30.64
C THR A 378 7.71 9.69 30.55
N LYS A 379 8.28 8.50 30.78
CA LYS A 379 7.52 7.25 30.75
C LYS A 379 6.32 7.25 31.71
N PRO A 380 6.43 7.73 32.98
CA PRO A 380 5.26 7.84 33.88
C PRO A 380 4.17 8.76 33.34
N GLN A 381 4.52 9.90 32.75
CA GLN A 381 3.55 10.84 32.14
C GLN A 381 2.82 10.19 30.95
N ALA A 382 3.56 9.48 30.09
CA ALA A 382 2.96 8.75 28.98
C ALA A 382 2.04 7.62 29.45
N GLN A 383 2.42 6.91 30.52
CA GLN A 383 1.56 5.88 31.13
C GLN A 383 0.27 6.48 31.69
N ALA A 384 0.35 7.60 32.42
CA ALA A 384 -0.83 8.30 32.92
C ALA A 384 -1.76 8.72 31.79
N LEU A 385 -1.22 9.31 30.72
CA LEU A 385 -1.97 9.73 29.56
C LEU A 385 -2.64 8.55 28.82
N MET A 386 -1.98 7.40 28.73
CA MET A 386 -2.58 6.17 28.19
C MET A 386 -3.74 5.68 29.06
N ASN A 387 -3.60 5.72 30.38
CA ASN A 387 -4.66 5.35 31.30
C ASN A 387 -5.86 6.29 31.18
N ASP A 388 -5.63 7.59 31.10
CA ASP A 388 -6.67 8.60 30.89
C ASP A 388 -7.42 8.38 29.56
N TYR A 389 -6.69 8.11 28.49
CA TYR A 389 -7.28 7.77 27.19
C TYR A 389 -8.21 6.55 27.31
N PHE A 390 -7.73 5.44 27.86
CA PHE A 390 -8.52 4.22 27.98
C PHE A 390 -9.65 4.30 28.99
N ASN A 391 -9.55 5.17 29.99
CA ASN A 391 -10.65 5.47 30.90
C ASN A 391 -11.77 6.27 30.20
N GLN A 392 -11.40 7.15 29.27
CA GLN A 392 -12.38 7.90 28.47
C GLN A 392 -13.00 7.05 27.36
N PHE A 393 -12.29 6.03 26.87
CA PHE A 393 -12.71 5.17 25.75
C PHE A 393 -12.63 3.67 26.14
N PRO A 394 -13.44 3.23 27.13
CA PRO A 394 -13.36 1.86 27.65
C PRO A 394 -13.76 0.80 26.63
N LYS A 395 -14.67 1.11 25.68
CA LYS A 395 -15.04 0.17 24.61
C LYS A 395 -13.90 -0.04 23.62
N VAL A 396 -13.13 1.01 23.28
CA VAL A 396 -11.90 0.88 22.47
C VAL A 396 -10.89 -0.02 23.17
N ARG A 397 -10.64 0.21 24.47
CA ARG A 397 -9.75 -0.64 25.28
C ARG A 397 -10.20 -2.11 25.25
N GLY A 398 -11.47 -2.33 25.60
CA GLY A 398 -12.05 -3.69 25.68
C GLY A 398 -11.95 -4.43 24.34
N PHE A 399 -12.21 -3.75 23.22
CA PHE A 399 -12.05 -4.30 21.89
C PHE A 399 -10.60 -4.74 21.61
N LEU A 400 -9.63 -3.83 21.79
CA LEU A 400 -8.22 -4.12 21.53
C LEU A 400 -7.67 -5.27 22.40
N GLU A 401 -8.06 -5.33 23.68
CA GLU A 401 -7.68 -6.40 24.59
C GLU A 401 -8.34 -7.73 24.21
N ALA A 402 -9.63 -7.72 23.87
CA ALA A 402 -10.37 -8.90 23.44
C ALA A 402 -9.80 -9.50 22.13
N GLN A 403 -9.44 -8.66 21.14
CA GLN A 403 -8.80 -9.14 19.92
C GLN A 403 -7.45 -9.80 20.20
N SER A 404 -6.65 -9.21 21.08
CA SER A 404 -5.37 -9.79 21.50
C SER A 404 -5.54 -11.16 22.17
N GLN A 405 -6.44 -11.25 23.15
CA GLN A 405 -6.70 -12.50 23.89
C GLN A 405 -7.28 -13.58 22.98
N ARG A 406 -8.22 -13.20 22.12
CA ARG A 406 -8.83 -14.12 21.14
C ARG A 406 -7.77 -14.71 20.22
N ALA A 407 -6.95 -13.84 19.62
CA ALA A 407 -5.95 -14.30 18.64
C ALA A 407 -4.85 -15.15 19.27
N LEU A 408 -4.43 -14.86 20.50
CA LEU A 408 -3.47 -15.70 21.23
C LEU A 408 -4.04 -17.08 21.58
N ARG A 409 -5.36 -17.18 21.83
CA ARG A 409 -6.04 -18.45 22.09
C ARG A 409 -6.30 -19.26 20.82
N GLU A 410 -6.74 -18.58 19.74
CA GLU A 410 -7.18 -19.21 18.49
C GLU A 410 -6.02 -19.42 17.50
N GLY A 411 -4.88 -18.75 17.68
CA GLY A 411 -3.71 -18.82 16.80
C GLY A 411 -3.83 -17.97 15.53
N TYR A 412 -4.90 -17.15 15.42
CA TYR A 412 -5.09 -16.24 14.29
C TYR A 412 -5.92 -15.01 14.63
N ALA A 413 -5.72 -13.94 13.88
CA ALA A 413 -6.54 -12.73 13.88
C ALA A 413 -7.22 -12.55 12.52
N THR A 414 -8.37 -11.84 12.47
CA THR A 414 -9.17 -11.71 11.25
C THR A 414 -9.57 -10.27 10.95
N SER A 415 -9.70 -9.94 9.66
CA SER A 415 -10.37 -8.72 9.17
C SER A 415 -11.89 -8.91 9.03
N VAL A 416 -12.60 -7.84 8.66
CA VAL A 416 -14.07 -7.87 8.43
C VAL A 416 -14.47 -8.76 7.24
N SER A 417 -13.60 -8.94 6.25
CA SER A 417 -13.84 -9.80 5.09
C SER A 417 -13.50 -11.28 5.35
N GLY A 418 -13.00 -11.61 6.56
CA GLY A 418 -12.54 -12.95 6.89
C GLY A 418 -11.09 -13.25 6.50
N ARG A 419 -10.29 -12.27 6.08
CA ARG A 419 -8.84 -12.44 5.91
C ARG A 419 -8.22 -12.84 7.22
N THR A 420 -7.47 -13.94 7.23
CA THR A 420 -6.79 -14.43 8.43
C THR A 420 -5.32 -14.07 8.45
N LEU A 421 -4.79 -13.84 9.63
CA LEU A 421 -3.36 -13.69 9.90
C LEU A 421 -2.97 -14.62 11.04
N HIS A 422 -2.01 -15.51 10.78
CA HIS A 422 -1.49 -16.41 11.80
C HIS A 422 -0.80 -15.62 12.93
N VAL A 423 -1.06 -16.03 14.16
CA VAL A 423 -0.51 -15.43 15.38
C VAL A 423 0.18 -16.52 16.19
N ASP A 424 1.49 -16.41 16.35
CA ASP A 424 2.26 -17.32 17.21
C ASP A 424 2.22 -16.81 18.66
N PRO A 425 1.58 -17.52 19.60
CA PRO A 425 1.51 -17.07 20.99
C PRO A 425 2.87 -16.92 21.67
N SER A 426 3.92 -17.55 21.18
CA SER A 426 5.29 -17.47 21.72
C SER A 426 6.04 -16.21 21.31
N ASP A 427 5.61 -15.52 20.23
CA ASP A 427 6.24 -14.27 19.80
C ASP A 427 5.72 -13.07 20.62
N SER A 428 6.62 -12.33 21.23
CA SER A 428 6.32 -11.11 21.99
C SER A 428 5.56 -10.02 21.21
N LYS A 429 5.60 -10.06 19.87
CA LYS A 429 4.91 -9.12 18.98
C LYS A 429 3.46 -9.53 18.70
N SER A 430 3.07 -10.74 19.02
CA SER A 430 1.78 -11.33 18.65
C SER A 430 0.58 -10.56 19.16
N SER A 431 0.61 -10.08 20.40
CA SER A 431 -0.45 -9.23 20.95
C SER A 431 -0.68 -7.96 20.14
N ARG A 432 0.40 -7.34 19.65
CA ARG A 432 0.33 -6.14 18.79
C ARG A 432 -0.21 -6.48 17.41
N ILE A 433 0.26 -7.55 16.80
CA ILE A 433 -0.21 -8.05 15.50
C ILE A 433 -1.71 -8.33 15.55
N ALA A 434 -2.17 -9.00 16.61
CA ALA A 434 -3.56 -9.36 16.83
C ALA A 434 -4.50 -8.14 16.93
N ARG A 435 -4.04 -7.07 17.57
CA ARG A 435 -4.81 -5.80 17.66
C ARG A 435 -4.92 -5.07 16.33
N ASN A 436 -3.84 -5.13 15.54
CA ASN A 436 -3.76 -4.39 14.27
C ASN A 436 -4.53 -5.06 13.15
N MET A 437 -4.56 -6.39 13.11
CA MET A 437 -5.12 -7.14 11.98
C MET A 437 -6.60 -6.80 11.70
N PRO A 438 -7.51 -6.74 12.68
CA PRO A 438 -8.91 -6.39 12.41
C PRO A 438 -9.07 -5.01 11.77
N ILE A 439 -8.16 -4.09 12.05
CA ILE A 439 -8.23 -2.71 11.56
C ILE A 439 -7.49 -2.58 10.23
N GLN A 440 -6.20 -2.90 10.20
CA GLN A 440 -5.37 -2.76 8.98
C GLN A 440 -5.77 -3.73 7.88
N GLY A 441 -6.12 -4.97 8.24
CA GLY A 441 -6.61 -5.95 7.27
C GLY A 441 -7.94 -5.52 6.65
N SER A 442 -8.85 -4.98 7.47
CA SER A 442 -10.11 -4.45 6.98
C SER A 442 -9.91 -3.23 6.07
N SER A 443 -9.01 -2.31 6.44
CA SER A 443 -8.65 -1.18 5.57
C SER A 443 -8.09 -1.64 4.23
N ALA A 444 -7.22 -2.66 4.23
CA ALA A 444 -6.67 -3.24 3.00
C ALA A 444 -7.77 -3.86 2.12
N ASP A 445 -8.71 -4.59 2.71
CA ASP A 445 -9.82 -5.21 1.99
C ASP A 445 -10.77 -4.17 1.39
N ILE A 446 -11.06 -3.11 2.14
CA ILE A 446 -11.87 -1.97 1.69
C ILE A 446 -11.20 -1.26 0.51
N THR A 447 -9.90 -0.96 0.59
CA THR A 447 -9.16 -0.31 -0.49
C THR A 447 -9.13 -1.17 -1.76
N LYS A 448 -8.92 -2.47 -1.64
CA LYS A 448 -8.96 -3.41 -2.76
C LYS A 448 -10.33 -3.45 -3.42
N LEU A 449 -11.39 -3.52 -2.62
CA LEU A 449 -12.75 -3.47 -3.14
C LEU A 449 -13.04 -2.13 -3.83
N ALA A 450 -12.52 -1.01 -3.30
CA ALA A 450 -12.64 0.31 -3.92
C ALA A 450 -11.95 0.35 -5.30
N LEU A 451 -10.73 -0.15 -5.41
CA LEU A 451 -10.01 -0.26 -6.69
C LEU A 451 -10.81 -1.05 -7.73
N SER A 452 -11.35 -2.20 -7.33
CA SER A 452 -12.18 -3.03 -8.20
C SER A 452 -13.45 -2.31 -8.65
N ARG A 453 -14.15 -1.62 -7.74
CA ARG A 453 -15.38 -0.87 -8.04
C ARG A 453 -15.11 0.33 -8.96
N ILE A 454 -14.10 1.14 -8.66
CA ILE A 454 -13.71 2.28 -9.49
C ILE A 454 -13.44 1.80 -10.91
N ARG A 455 -12.59 0.78 -11.08
CA ARG A 455 -12.31 0.21 -12.41
C ARG A 455 -13.58 -0.21 -13.15
N HIS A 456 -14.45 -0.94 -12.46
CA HIS A 456 -15.71 -1.41 -13.04
C HIS A 456 -16.61 -0.25 -13.47
N GLU A 457 -16.81 0.73 -12.61
CA GLU A 457 -17.71 1.86 -12.87
C GLU A 457 -17.17 2.81 -13.95
N LEU A 458 -15.85 3.05 -14.02
CA LEU A 458 -15.22 3.81 -15.12
C LEU A 458 -15.52 3.17 -16.48
N ARG A 459 -15.41 1.83 -16.56
CA ARG A 459 -15.69 1.09 -17.80
C ARG A 459 -17.17 1.07 -18.15
N GLN A 460 -18.04 0.87 -17.16
CA GLN A 460 -19.49 0.91 -17.37
C GLN A 460 -19.96 2.27 -17.87
N ALA A 461 -19.35 3.34 -17.39
CA ALA A 461 -19.64 4.70 -17.84
C ALA A 461 -19.01 5.06 -19.18
N GLY A 462 -18.16 4.20 -19.77
CA GLY A 462 -17.48 4.46 -21.02
C GLY A 462 -16.50 5.65 -20.96
N LEU A 463 -16.00 6.00 -19.76
CA LEU A 463 -15.11 7.14 -19.56
C LEU A 463 -13.68 6.80 -20.01
N ASP A 464 -13.04 7.75 -20.70
CA ASP A 464 -11.60 7.68 -20.99
C ASP A 464 -10.79 8.02 -19.73
N ALA A 465 -10.80 7.08 -18.80
CA ALA A 465 -10.12 7.19 -17.51
C ALA A 465 -9.66 5.81 -17.03
N HIS A 466 -8.63 5.81 -16.18
CA HIS A 466 -8.04 4.57 -15.67
C HIS A 466 -7.42 4.76 -14.28
N LEU A 467 -7.26 3.66 -13.56
CA LEU A 467 -6.46 3.61 -12.34
C LEU A 467 -4.99 3.86 -12.67
N ALA A 468 -4.39 4.87 -12.04
CA ALA A 468 -3.01 5.26 -12.28
C ALA A 468 -2.07 4.77 -11.17
N HIS A 469 -2.47 4.89 -9.91
CA HIS A 469 -1.67 4.45 -8.76
C HIS A 469 -2.51 4.27 -7.50
N THR A 470 -1.91 3.68 -6.46
CA THR A 470 -2.48 3.63 -5.11
C THR A 470 -1.39 3.65 -4.05
N VAL A 471 -1.62 4.40 -2.96
CA VAL A 471 -0.72 4.48 -1.80
C VAL A 471 -1.54 4.29 -0.54
N HIS A 472 -1.38 3.17 0.16
CA HIS A 472 -2.17 2.81 1.33
C HIS A 472 -3.68 2.82 1.05
N ASP A 473 -4.40 3.84 1.50
CA ASP A 473 -5.83 4.10 1.29
C ASP A 473 -6.10 5.26 0.31
N GLU A 474 -5.04 5.82 -0.31
CA GLU A 474 -5.11 6.80 -1.40
C GLU A 474 -5.18 6.09 -2.76
N ILE A 475 -6.12 6.49 -3.61
CA ILE A 475 -6.32 5.96 -4.97
C ILE A 475 -6.23 7.11 -5.97
N LEU A 476 -5.45 6.91 -7.03
CA LEU A 476 -5.25 7.88 -8.12
C LEU A 476 -5.91 7.36 -9.39
N VAL A 477 -6.73 8.20 -9.99
CA VAL A 477 -7.36 7.98 -11.30
C VAL A 477 -6.95 9.10 -12.24
N GLU A 478 -6.51 8.75 -13.43
CA GLU A 478 -6.26 9.70 -14.50
C GLU A 478 -7.41 9.65 -15.50
N GLY A 479 -7.87 10.81 -15.97
CA GLY A 479 -8.90 10.91 -16.97
C GLY A 479 -8.91 12.25 -17.70
N ARG A 480 -9.90 12.47 -18.59
CA ARG A 480 -10.03 13.73 -19.31
C ARG A 480 -10.43 14.87 -18.39
N SER A 481 -9.90 16.07 -18.65
CA SER A 481 -10.21 17.27 -17.85
C SER A 481 -11.70 17.64 -17.96
N GLU A 482 -12.34 17.40 -19.10
CA GLU A 482 -13.76 17.64 -19.31
C GLU A 482 -14.67 16.75 -18.44
N ASP A 483 -14.18 15.56 -18.06
CA ASP A 483 -14.89 14.59 -17.21
C ASP A 483 -14.57 14.74 -15.72
N ALA A 484 -13.74 15.71 -15.32
CA ALA A 484 -13.19 15.83 -13.97
C ALA A 484 -14.25 15.75 -12.85
N GLN A 485 -15.39 16.44 -13.02
CA GLN A 485 -16.47 16.45 -12.02
C GLN A 485 -17.16 15.09 -11.92
N VAL A 486 -17.40 14.43 -13.04
CA VAL A 486 -18.01 13.09 -13.10
C VAL A 486 -17.06 12.07 -12.47
N LEU A 487 -15.78 12.10 -12.84
CA LEU A 487 -14.74 11.25 -12.30
C LEU A 487 -14.58 11.41 -10.78
N SER A 488 -14.52 12.66 -10.30
CA SER A 488 -14.43 12.96 -8.87
C SER A 488 -15.62 12.36 -8.09
N THR A 489 -16.82 12.53 -8.60
CA THR A 489 -18.05 11.99 -8.00
C THR A 489 -18.05 10.47 -8.01
N LEU A 490 -17.72 9.84 -9.13
CA LEU A 490 -17.66 8.39 -9.30
C LEU A 490 -16.65 7.76 -8.34
N VAL A 491 -15.41 8.29 -8.32
CA VAL A 491 -14.33 7.77 -7.46
C VAL A 491 -14.73 7.85 -6.00
N LYS A 492 -15.21 9.03 -5.56
CA LYS A 492 -15.69 9.24 -4.18
C LYS A 492 -16.77 8.23 -3.79
N GLN A 493 -17.82 8.12 -4.59
CA GLN A 493 -18.93 7.23 -4.30
C GLN A 493 -18.53 5.76 -4.32
N SER A 494 -17.64 5.35 -5.23
CA SER A 494 -17.12 3.98 -5.31
C SER A 494 -16.33 3.61 -4.06
N MET A 495 -15.48 4.52 -3.56
CA MET A 495 -14.74 4.34 -2.30
C MET A 495 -15.71 4.27 -1.11
N GLU A 496 -16.62 5.23 -0.96
CA GLU A 496 -17.58 5.25 0.15
C GLU A 496 -18.45 3.99 0.17
N ARG A 497 -18.92 3.52 -1.00
CA ARG A 497 -19.67 2.26 -1.14
C ARG A 497 -18.82 1.02 -0.81
N ALA A 498 -17.54 1.01 -1.18
CA ALA A 498 -16.66 -0.09 -0.82
C ALA A 498 -16.48 -0.20 0.69
N GLY A 499 -16.29 0.92 1.38
CA GLY A 499 -16.21 0.95 2.84
C GLY A 499 -17.50 0.50 3.51
N SER A 500 -18.64 0.93 2.98
CA SER A 500 -19.98 0.58 3.51
C SER A 500 -20.35 -0.90 3.30
N GLN A 501 -19.53 -1.70 2.62
CA GLN A 501 -19.74 -3.14 2.51
C GLN A 501 -19.71 -3.85 3.87
N TRP A 502 -18.89 -3.37 4.79
CA TRP A 502 -18.68 -3.99 6.11
C TRP A 502 -18.82 -3.00 7.27
N ILE A 503 -18.79 -1.70 7.00
CA ILE A 503 -18.89 -0.65 8.01
C ILE A 503 -20.24 0.04 7.84
N HIS A 504 -21.15 -0.19 8.78
CA HIS A 504 -22.56 0.23 8.65
C HIS A 504 -22.95 1.32 9.64
N GLY A 505 -22.42 1.27 10.86
CA GLY A 505 -22.74 2.21 11.93
C GLY A 505 -21.98 3.53 11.87
N VAL A 506 -20.92 3.59 11.05
CA VAL A 506 -20.08 4.78 10.84
C VAL A 506 -19.99 5.07 9.35
N PRO A 507 -20.32 6.30 8.87
CA PRO A 507 -20.22 6.61 7.46
C PRO A 507 -18.76 6.56 7.00
N MET A 508 -18.47 5.80 5.95
CA MET A 508 -17.17 5.86 5.27
C MET A 508 -17.14 7.08 4.36
N LYS A 509 -16.09 7.89 4.46
CA LYS A 509 -15.93 9.14 3.70
C LYS A 509 -14.61 9.14 2.96
N ALA A 510 -14.63 9.65 1.73
CA ALA A 510 -13.44 9.90 0.93
C ALA A 510 -13.32 11.40 0.61
N ASP A 511 -12.14 11.94 0.80
CA ASP A 511 -11.77 13.27 0.35
C ASP A 511 -11.17 13.15 -1.05
N VAL A 512 -11.55 14.06 -1.94
CA VAL A 512 -11.14 14.02 -3.35
C VAL A 512 -10.59 15.38 -3.74
N SER A 513 -9.41 15.39 -4.34
CA SER A 513 -8.82 16.54 -5.01
C SER A 513 -8.65 16.27 -6.51
N VAL A 514 -8.69 17.32 -7.32
CA VAL A 514 -8.52 17.28 -8.76
C VAL A 514 -7.41 18.26 -9.13
N GLY A 515 -6.46 17.80 -9.91
CA GLY A 515 -5.33 18.61 -10.34
C GLY A 515 -4.60 17.99 -11.54
N ASP A 516 -3.60 18.67 -12.01
CA ASP A 516 -2.70 18.19 -13.07
C ASP A 516 -1.46 17.48 -12.50
N VAL A 517 -1.22 17.58 -11.20
CA VAL A 517 -0.10 16.95 -10.49
C VAL A 517 -0.60 16.06 -9.36
N TRP A 518 0.23 15.10 -8.94
CA TRP A 518 -0.02 14.27 -7.76
C TRP A 518 0.20 15.10 -6.49
N ALA A 519 -0.67 16.03 -6.19
CA ALA A 519 -0.67 16.85 -4.98
C ALA A 519 -1.99 16.71 -4.22
N LYS A 520 -1.94 16.91 -2.89
CA LYS A 520 -3.14 17.01 -2.05
C LYS A 520 -3.50 18.46 -1.81
#